data_6d8a13e851e4616fd99659bd336381ab
#
_entry.id   6d8a13e851e4616fd99659bd336381ab
#
_cell.length_a   1.000
_cell.length_b   1.000
_cell.length_c   1.000
_cell.angle_alpha   90.00
_cell.angle_beta   90.00
_cell.angle_gamma   90.00
#
_symmetry.space_group_name_H-M   'P 1'
#
loop_
_entity.id
_entity.type
_entity.pdbx_description
1 polymer ?
#
loop_
_entity_poly.entity_id
_entity_poly.type
_entity_poly.pdbx_seq_one_letter_code
_entity_poly.pdbx_strand_id
1 'polypeptide(L)'
;MDFVVDHLSWFLSLHIMAFTAWMAGTFYLPRLYVYHTQTTPGTAESERFKIMERKLLRQIMTPAMIVTVLVGGMMSSVPGLVDWNSGWWWTKVVCVLGLMGFHGACSKWRRLFAEDRNPHSEKYYRIANEVPTILMVIIVIMIMVRP
;
A
#
# COMPACT_ATOMS: atom_id res chain seq x y z
N MET A 1 -22.01 -7.62 14.37
CA MET A 1 -22.05 -8.43 13.13
C MET A 1 -23.22 -8.05 12.24
N ASP A 2 -24.43 -7.99 12.78
CA ASP A 2 -25.63 -7.59 12.01
C ASP A 2 -25.52 -6.20 11.39
N PHE A 3 -24.90 -5.27 12.11
CA PHE A 3 -24.64 -3.92 11.60
C PHE A 3 -23.78 -3.97 10.34
N VAL A 4 -22.74 -4.80 10.31
CA VAL A 4 -21.87 -4.95 9.14
C VAL A 4 -22.64 -5.56 7.96
N VAL A 5 -23.46 -6.59 8.22
CA VAL A 5 -24.28 -7.22 7.18
C VAL A 5 -25.28 -6.22 6.59
N ASP A 6 -25.97 -5.48 7.45
CA ASP A 6 -26.98 -4.50 7.01
C ASP A 6 -26.39 -3.34 6.22
N HIS A 7 -25.12 -3.01 6.45
CA HIS A 7 -24.43 -1.89 5.82
C HIS A 7 -23.25 -2.34 4.93
N LEU A 8 -23.30 -3.60 4.46
CA LEU A 8 -22.19 -4.21 3.72
C LEU A 8 -21.73 -3.37 2.52
N SER A 9 -22.68 -2.79 1.77
CA SER A 9 -22.33 -1.94 0.61
C SER A 9 -21.54 -0.69 1.01
N TRP A 10 -21.83 -0.12 2.17
CA TRP A 10 -21.08 1.02 2.69
C TRP A 10 -19.69 0.61 3.13
N PHE A 11 -19.56 -0.52 3.82
CA PHE A 11 -18.24 -1.04 4.21
C PHE A 11 -17.39 -1.40 3.00
N LEU A 12 -18.00 -2.04 1.99
CA LEU A 12 -17.31 -2.38 0.75
C LEU A 12 -16.85 -1.12 0.01
N SER A 13 -17.70 -0.08 -0.07
CA SER A 13 -17.33 1.20 -0.67
C SER A 13 -16.15 1.85 0.03
N LEU A 14 -16.17 1.87 1.35
CA LEU A 14 -15.08 2.40 2.16
C LEU A 14 -13.79 1.60 1.94
N HIS A 15 -13.89 0.28 1.89
CA HIS A 15 -12.75 -0.61 1.64
C HIS A 15 -12.11 -0.33 0.27
N ILE A 16 -12.92 -0.18 -0.77
CA ILE A 16 -12.43 0.11 -2.13
C ILE A 16 -11.77 1.48 -2.18
N MET A 17 -12.39 2.50 -1.58
CA MET A 17 -11.83 3.85 -1.55
C MET A 17 -10.50 3.90 -0.79
N ALA A 18 -10.44 3.24 0.37
CA ALA A 18 -9.23 3.17 1.17
C ALA A 18 -8.11 2.42 0.44
N PHE A 19 -8.43 1.30 -0.19
CA PHE A 19 -7.48 0.52 -0.99
C PHE A 19 -6.95 1.35 -2.16
N THR A 20 -7.82 2.07 -2.86
CA THR A 20 -7.43 2.94 -3.97
C THR A 20 -6.47 4.04 -3.51
N ALA A 21 -6.76 4.69 -2.39
CA ALA A 21 -5.88 5.71 -1.82
C ALA A 21 -4.53 5.13 -1.40
N TRP A 22 -4.54 3.96 -0.77
CA TRP A 22 -3.31 3.27 -0.38
C TRP A 22 -2.46 2.92 -1.59
N MET A 23 -3.08 2.38 -2.65
CA MET A 23 -2.37 2.00 -3.86
C MET A 23 -1.84 3.21 -4.62
N ALA A 24 -2.61 4.29 -4.70
CA ALA A 24 -2.16 5.52 -5.35
C ALA A 24 -0.89 6.06 -4.69
N GLY A 25 -0.87 6.11 -3.35
CA GLY A 25 0.31 6.52 -2.60
C GLY A 25 1.48 5.54 -2.76
N THR A 26 1.18 4.25 -2.72
CA THR A 26 2.19 3.18 -2.85
C THR A 26 2.84 3.17 -4.24
N PHE A 27 2.11 3.54 -5.28
CA PHE A 27 2.67 3.67 -6.64
C PHE A 27 3.51 4.93 -6.79
N TYR A 28 3.20 5.97 -6.03
CA TYR A 28 3.86 7.26 -6.19
C TYR A 28 5.11 7.41 -5.33
N LEU A 29 5.11 6.84 -4.12
CA LEU A 29 6.21 7.02 -3.17
C LEU A 29 7.56 6.50 -3.67
N PRO A 30 7.68 5.27 -4.23
CA PRO A 30 8.95 4.83 -4.79
C PRO A 30 9.43 5.71 -5.95
N ARG A 31 8.50 6.29 -6.70
CA ARG A 31 8.84 7.25 -7.77
C ARG A 31 9.45 8.52 -7.21
N LEU A 32 8.96 9.00 -6.07
CA LEU A 32 9.59 10.11 -5.35
C LEU A 32 11.02 9.75 -4.94
N TYR A 33 11.25 8.52 -4.47
CA TYR A 33 12.59 8.06 -4.12
C TYR A 33 13.52 8.03 -5.33
N VAL A 34 13.02 7.63 -6.50
CA VAL A 34 13.80 7.67 -7.75
C VAL A 34 14.33 9.08 -8.01
N TYR A 35 13.46 10.07 -7.92
CA TYR A 35 13.85 11.47 -8.14
C TYR A 35 14.70 12.01 -7.00
N HIS A 36 14.44 11.58 -5.77
CA HIS A 36 15.23 12.01 -4.61
C HIS A 36 16.69 11.57 -4.72
N THR A 37 16.98 10.40 -5.31
CA THR A 37 18.35 9.94 -5.54
C THR A 37 19.14 10.86 -6.45
N GLN A 38 18.46 11.66 -7.26
CA GLN A 38 19.09 12.61 -8.21
C GLN A 38 19.46 13.94 -7.55
N THR A 39 19.07 14.14 -6.29
CA THR A 39 19.35 15.37 -5.55
C THR A 39 20.63 15.25 -4.73
N THR A 40 21.22 16.39 -4.40
CA THR A 40 22.38 16.46 -3.49
C THR A 40 21.86 16.64 -2.06
N PRO A 41 22.31 15.82 -1.08
CA PRO A 41 21.91 16.01 0.31
C PRO A 41 22.20 17.42 0.81
N GLY A 42 21.29 17.97 1.62
CA GLY A 42 21.41 19.30 2.19
C GLY A 42 20.89 20.43 1.31
N THR A 43 20.47 20.16 0.07
CA THR A 43 19.90 21.17 -0.82
C THR A 43 18.41 21.38 -0.50
N ALA A 44 17.87 22.54 -0.92
CA ALA A 44 16.44 22.83 -0.77
C ALA A 44 15.57 21.82 -1.50
N GLU A 45 16.01 21.33 -2.65
CA GLU A 45 15.32 20.29 -3.43
C GLU A 45 15.20 19.00 -2.64
N SER A 46 16.32 18.51 -2.05
CA SER A 46 16.33 17.30 -1.24
C SER A 46 15.43 17.43 -0.01
N GLU A 47 15.46 18.58 0.67
CA GLU A 47 14.61 18.83 1.83
C GLU A 47 13.12 18.85 1.46
N ARG A 48 12.77 19.34 0.29
CA ARG A 48 11.39 19.31 -0.22
C ARG A 48 10.91 17.90 -0.46
N PHE A 49 11.74 17.03 -1.06
CA PHE A 49 11.40 15.61 -1.22
C PHE A 49 11.14 14.93 0.12
N LYS A 50 11.94 15.23 1.14
CA LYS A 50 11.72 14.68 2.48
C LYS A 50 10.34 15.02 3.02
N ILE A 51 9.89 16.26 2.82
CA ILE A 51 8.57 16.71 3.25
C ILE A 51 7.48 15.98 2.48
N MET A 52 7.61 15.87 1.15
CA MET A 52 6.62 15.22 0.30
C MET A 52 6.48 13.73 0.66
N GLU A 53 7.60 13.04 0.84
CA GLU A 53 7.62 11.62 1.20
C GLU A 53 6.97 11.37 2.56
N ARG A 54 7.29 12.21 3.55
CA ARG A 54 6.71 12.10 4.89
C ARG A 54 5.21 12.32 4.88
N LYS A 55 4.73 13.36 4.17
CA LYS A 55 3.30 13.67 4.09
C LYS A 55 2.54 12.58 3.38
N LEU A 56 3.08 12.09 2.26
CA LEU A 56 2.42 11.02 1.51
C LEU A 56 2.29 9.75 2.35
N LEU A 57 3.36 9.35 3.01
CA LEU A 57 3.38 8.14 3.83
C LEU A 57 2.45 8.25 5.05
N ARG A 58 2.57 9.34 5.81
CA ARG A 58 1.88 9.49 7.10
C ARG A 58 0.44 9.96 6.98
N GLN A 59 0.12 10.80 5.99
CA GLN A 59 -1.20 11.41 5.88
C GLN A 59 -2.14 10.68 4.93
N ILE A 60 -1.60 9.92 3.97
CA ILE A 60 -2.40 9.22 2.96
C ILE A 60 -2.23 7.70 3.09
N MET A 61 -1.00 7.21 2.93
CA MET A 61 -0.75 5.77 2.82
C MET A 61 -1.05 5.02 4.12
N THR A 62 -0.54 5.48 5.24
CA THR A 62 -0.70 4.75 6.51
C THR A 62 -2.14 4.73 6.98
N PRO A 63 -2.89 5.86 7.00
CA PRO A 63 -4.31 5.81 7.33
C PRO A 63 -5.12 4.95 6.37
N ALA A 64 -4.84 5.04 5.06
CA ALA A 64 -5.54 4.25 4.05
C ALA A 64 -5.28 2.75 4.23
N MET A 65 -4.04 2.36 4.52
CA MET A 65 -3.69 0.96 4.81
C MET A 65 -4.47 0.44 6.02
N ILE A 66 -4.49 1.21 7.10
CA ILE A 66 -5.18 0.81 8.34
C ILE A 66 -6.67 0.61 8.07
N VAL A 67 -7.33 1.56 7.40
CA VAL A 67 -8.75 1.46 7.06
C VAL A 67 -9.01 0.26 6.15
N THR A 68 -8.18 0.06 5.14
CA THR A 68 -8.31 -1.07 4.21
C THR A 68 -8.28 -2.40 4.94
N VAL A 69 -7.29 -2.60 5.82
CA VAL A 69 -7.09 -3.86 6.53
C VAL A 69 -8.19 -4.07 7.58
N LEU A 70 -8.55 -3.04 8.34
CA LEU A 70 -9.60 -3.16 9.37
C LEU A 70 -10.95 -3.45 8.74
N VAL A 71 -11.35 -2.71 7.72
CA VAL A 71 -12.64 -2.89 7.05
C VAL A 71 -12.68 -4.23 6.33
N GLY A 72 -11.59 -4.61 5.68
CA GLY A 72 -11.48 -5.93 5.03
C GLY A 72 -11.60 -7.07 6.03
N GLY A 73 -10.96 -6.94 7.20
CA GLY A 73 -11.08 -7.90 8.28
C GLY A 73 -12.50 -8.02 8.81
N MET A 74 -13.18 -6.88 9.02
CA MET A 74 -14.57 -6.86 9.45
C MET A 74 -15.48 -7.55 8.45
N MET A 75 -15.33 -7.25 7.16
CA MET A 75 -16.15 -7.86 6.11
C MET A 75 -15.88 -9.37 5.98
N SER A 76 -14.64 -9.80 6.14
CA SER A 76 -14.28 -11.21 6.01
C SER A 76 -14.90 -12.07 7.10
N SER A 77 -15.34 -11.48 8.21
CA SER A 77 -16.04 -12.20 9.27
C SER A 77 -17.54 -12.38 8.99
N VAL A 78 -18.08 -11.76 7.92
CA VAL A 78 -19.48 -11.96 7.53
C VAL A 78 -19.67 -13.37 7.00
N PRO A 79 -20.65 -14.15 7.55
CA PRO A 79 -20.90 -15.52 7.10
C PRO A 79 -21.21 -15.58 5.59
N GLY A 80 -20.54 -16.47 4.88
CA GLY A 80 -20.77 -16.71 3.45
C GLY A 80 -20.07 -15.74 2.50
N LEU A 81 -19.45 -14.69 3.00
CA LEU A 81 -18.75 -13.72 2.14
C LEU A 81 -17.42 -14.26 1.65
N VAL A 82 -16.70 -15.01 2.47
CA VAL A 82 -15.40 -15.58 2.16
C VAL A 82 -15.47 -17.09 2.16
N ASP A 83 -14.92 -17.71 1.11
CA ASP A 83 -14.67 -19.14 1.08
C ASP A 83 -13.27 -19.42 1.66
N TRP A 84 -13.23 -19.78 2.93
CA TRP A 84 -11.99 -19.98 3.66
C TRP A 84 -11.15 -21.18 3.16
N ASN A 85 -11.74 -22.04 2.32
CA ASN A 85 -11.03 -23.17 1.73
C ASN A 85 -10.52 -22.88 0.33
N SER A 86 -10.76 -21.69 -0.22
CA SER A 86 -10.38 -21.35 -1.57
C SER A 86 -8.93 -20.85 -1.68
N GLY A 87 -8.27 -21.23 -2.76
CA GLY A 87 -6.92 -20.74 -3.05
C GLY A 87 -6.89 -19.25 -3.37
N TRP A 88 -7.93 -18.73 -4.05
CA TRP A 88 -8.00 -17.32 -4.39
C TRP A 88 -8.00 -16.41 -3.15
N TRP A 89 -8.68 -16.79 -2.10
CA TRP A 89 -8.73 -16.03 -0.86
C TRP A 89 -7.35 -15.94 -0.21
N TRP A 90 -6.69 -17.08 -0.05
CA TRP A 90 -5.36 -17.11 0.59
C TRP A 90 -4.28 -16.45 -0.25
N THR A 91 -4.36 -16.55 -1.59
CA THR A 91 -3.47 -15.79 -2.49
C THR A 91 -3.63 -14.29 -2.28
N LYS A 92 -4.88 -13.82 -2.18
CA LYS A 92 -5.16 -12.41 -1.87
C LYS A 92 -4.54 -12.00 -0.53
N VAL A 93 -4.74 -12.81 0.52
CA VAL A 93 -4.20 -12.52 1.86
C VAL A 93 -2.68 -12.41 1.83
N VAL A 94 -2.01 -13.34 1.18
CA VAL A 94 -0.54 -13.31 1.05
C VAL A 94 -0.08 -12.05 0.30
N CYS A 95 -0.76 -11.67 -0.77
CA CYS A 95 -0.44 -10.46 -1.51
C CYS A 95 -0.66 -9.18 -0.69
N VAL A 96 -1.72 -9.14 0.13
CA VAL A 96 -1.97 -8.01 1.04
C VAL A 96 -0.87 -7.91 2.08
N LEU A 97 -0.43 -9.03 2.64
CA LEU A 97 0.71 -9.06 3.57
C LEU A 97 1.99 -8.58 2.87
N GLY A 98 2.18 -8.96 1.61
CA GLY A 98 3.29 -8.46 0.78
C GLY A 98 3.25 -6.94 0.62
N LEU A 99 2.07 -6.38 0.37
CA LEU A 99 1.89 -4.92 0.29
C LEU A 99 2.18 -4.23 1.62
N MET A 100 1.77 -4.83 2.74
CA MET A 100 2.08 -4.28 4.07
C MET A 100 3.59 -4.32 4.34
N GLY A 101 4.27 -5.40 3.93
CA GLY A 101 5.72 -5.49 4.00
C GLY A 101 6.41 -4.44 3.14
N PHE A 102 5.92 -4.21 1.94
CA PHE A 102 6.41 -3.15 1.05
C PHE A 102 6.19 -1.76 1.67
N HIS A 103 5.04 -1.55 2.32
CA HIS A 103 4.78 -0.31 3.05
C HIS A 103 5.81 -0.08 4.16
N GLY A 104 6.16 -1.14 4.89
CA GLY A 104 7.24 -1.10 5.88
C GLY A 104 8.59 -0.77 5.27
N ALA A 105 8.90 -1.34 4.11
CA ALA A 105 10.12 -1.01 3.36
C ALA A 105 10.16 0.46 2.94
N CYS A 106 9.03 0.98 2.44
CA CYS A 106 8.91 2.39 2.10
C CYS A 106 9.16 3.30 3.31
N SER A 107 8.64 2.91 4.47
CA SER A 107 8.85 3.65 5.72
C SER A 107 10.33 3.66 6.11
N LYS A 108 11.02 2.54 5.95
CA LYS A 108 12.45 2.42 6.20
C LYS A 108 13.24 3.32 5.24
N TRP A 109 12.92 3.28 3.95
CA TRP A 109 13.59 4.12 2.95
C TRP A 109 13.37 5.60 3.22
N ARG A 110 12.16 5.98 3.66
CA ARG A 110 11.89 7.37 4.05
C ARG A 110 12.84 7.81 5.17
N ARG A 111 13.04 6.98 6.18
CA ARG A 111 13.97 7.30 7.27
C ARG A 111 15.40 7.44 6.78
N LEU A 112 15.84 6.56 5.88
CA LEU A 112 17.18 6.64 5.30
C LEU A 112 17.38 7.94 4.52
N PHE A 113 16.41 8.35 3.74
CA PHE A 113 16.47 9.64 3.04
C PHE A 113 16.42 10.83 4.01
N ALA A 114 15.60 10.75 5.06
CA ALA A 114 15.47 11.82 6.04
C ALA A 114 16.81 12.06 6.78
N GLU A 115 17.59 11.00 6.96
CA GLU A 115 18.90 11.04 7.62
C GLU A 115 20.07 11.22 6.64
N ASP A 116 19.77 11.42 5.33
CA ASP A 116 20.75 11.52 4.26
C ASP A 116 21.68 10.30 4.17
N ARG A 117 21.16 9.12 4.49
CA ARG A 117 21.92 7.86 4.52
C ARG A 117 21.39 6.82 3.53
N ASN A 118 20.79 7.26 2.43
CA ASN A 118 20.27 6.36 1.41
C ASN A 118 21.41 5.57 0.74
N PRO A 119 21.45 4.22 0.87
CA PRO A 119 22.49 3.41 0.24
C PRO A 119 22.08 2.88 -1.14
N HIS A 120 20.85 3.12 -1.59
CA HIS A 120 20.30 2.50 -2.78
C HIS A 120 20.36 3.42 -3.99
N SER A 121 20.50 2.81 -5.18
CA SER A 121 20.57 3.52 -6.45
C SER A 121 19.18 3.88 -6.97
N GLU A 122 19.12 4.78 -7.94
CA GLU A 122 17.90 5.12 -8.68
C GLU A 122 17.26 3.87 -9.28
N LYS A 123 18.04 2.99 -9.90
CA LYS A 123 17.56 1.75 -10.50
C LYS A 123 16.89 0.84 -9.46
N TYR A 124 17.42 0.78 -8.26
CA TYR A 124 16.84 -0.01 -7.17
C TYR A 124 15.38 0.41 -6.90
N TYR A 125 15.12 1.71 -6.80
CA TYR A 125 13.77 2.22 -6.55
C TYR A 125 12.85 2.08 -7.76
N ARG A 126 13.39 2.16 -8.98
CA ARG A 126 12.61 1.91 -10.20
C ARG A 126 12.10 0.47 -10.24
N ILE A 127 12.95 -0.48 -9.90
CA ILE A 127 12.57 -1.90 -9.83
C ILE A 127 11.60 -2.11 -8.68
N ALA A 128 11.84 -1.53 -7.52
CA ALA A 128 10.96 -1.63 -6.37
C ALA A 128 9.54 -1.13 -6.68
N ASN A 129 9.41 -0.11 -7.53
CA ASN A 129 8.11 0.44 -7.92
C ASN A 129 7.23 -0.55 -8.69
N GLU A 130 7.82 -1.60 -9.27
CA GLU A 130 7.06 -2.63 -9.97
C GLU A 130 6.36 -3.61 -9.01
N VAL A 131 6.88 -3.79 -7.80
CA VAL A 131 6.36 -4.77 -6.84
C VAL A 131 4.89 -4.53 -6.48
N PRO A 132 4.47 -3.31 -6.05
CA PRO A 132 3.07 -3.09 -5.71
C PRO A 132 2.13 -3.24 -6.89
N THR A 133 2.56 -2.92 -8.10
CA THR A 133 1.76 -3.10 -9.31
C THR A 133 1.43 -4.57 -9.53
N ILE A 134 2.43 -5.45 -9.45
CA ILE A 134 2.25 -6.89 -9.61
C ILE A 134 1.32 -7.43 -8.53
N LEU A 135 1.54 -7.05 -7.28
CA LEU A 135 0.70 -7.49 -6.17
C LEU A 135 -0.75 -7.04 -6.31
N MET A 136 -0.97 -5.79 -6.75
CA MET A 136 -2.33 -5.27 -6.98
C MET A 136 -3.03 -6.05 -8.10
N VAL A 137 -2.36 -6.33 -9.20
CA VAL A 137 -2.93 -7.09 -10.30
C VAL A 137 -3.39 -8.47 -9.81
N ILE A 138 -2.56 -9.15 -9.04
CA ILE A 138 -2.91 -10.45 -8.49
C ILE A 138 -4.12 -10.34 -7.56
N ILE A 139 -4.15 -9.35 -6.66
CA ILE A 139 -5.25 -9.15 -5.73
C ILE A 139 -6.57 -8.94 -6.47
N VAL A 140 -6.58 -8.08 -7.47
CA VAL A 140 -7.79 -7.75 -8.22
C VAL A 140 -8.30 -8.99 -8.97
N ILE A 141 -7.42 -9.74 -9.62
CA ILE A 141 -7.80 -10.98 -10.31
C ILE A 141 -8.38 -11.99 -9.33
N MET A 142 -7.75 -12.17 -8.16
CA MET A 142 -8.24 -13.12 -7.17
C MET A 142 -9.64 -12.77 -6.68
N ILE A 143 -9.92 -11.50 -6.47
CA ILE A 143 -11.22 -11.05 -5.96
C ILE A 143 -12.31 -11.07 -7.03
N MET A 144 -11.98 -10.67 -8.25
CA MET A 144 -12.98 -10.51 -9.32
C MET A 144 -13.23 -11.80 -10.09
N VAL A 145 -12.18 -12.54 -10.40
CA VAL A 145 -12.28 -13.77 -11.20
C VAL A 145 -12.48 -15.00 -10.31
N ARG A 146 -11.82 -15.03 -9.15
CA ARG A 146 -11.88 -16.15 -8.18
C ARG A 146 -11.58 -17.49 -8.84
N PRO A 147 -10.42 -17.60 -9.48
CA PRO A 147 -10.05 -18.83 -10.21
C PRO A 147 -9.91 -20.08 -9.34
#